data_ab6e96a9b8d70e1f3b5c4181790cddc4
#
_entry.id   ab6e96a9b8d70e1f3b5c4181790cddc4
#
_cell.length_a   1.000
_cell.length_b   1.000
_cell.length_c   1.000
_cell.angle_alpha   90.00
_cell.angle_beta   90.00
_cell.angle_gamma   90.00
#
_symmetry.space_group_name_H-M   'P 1'
#
loop_
_entity.id
_entity.type
_entity.pdbx_description
1 polymer ?
#
loop_
_entity_poly.entity_id
_entity_poly.type
_entity_poly.pdbx_seq_one_letter_code
_entity_poly.pdbx_strand_id
1 'polypeptide(L)'
;IRQEGEDPCNEKRQEGLTLYQQFIGQYVNYQSPFKDILIYHGVGSGKTNTAINVYNILYNYTPKWNIFLLIPASLHDDPWLKDLNRWLSKDNFDKRMANIIIIHYDSPYADRDFLEKVKHADASKISLFIIDEVHKFINNVYNNISSKKGKRAQIIYDYIQQEKKDNSNTRIILLSATPVINNPFEFVLIFNLLRPNIFPSSESLFEQLFISSTNFTCLNENTKNMFQRRILGLVSYYIGATPDKFATKTIHYIKIPMENYQEEIYTYFENIEEKKEKLRLKMFRGKIGDSISTYSAYTRQSCNFVFPNISDKINGELRPRPTITGLKDNEINTIIEGKNLTKQNTLIKTNKDVLEYIKQTKIFINTFILHLKNILKNDINYSIIDDVKNFRTNYNSSFTEFYNSTDQKSNLFNEMYKCSPKFIRIIFNIFKTKGTVMIYSNYVNMEGL
;
A
#
# COMPACT_ATOMS: atom_id res chain seq x y z
N ILE A 1 -19.63 -10.63 -27.93
CA ILE A 1 -18.52 -10.71 -28.92
C ILE A 1 -18.46 -9.35 -29.57
N ARG A 2 -17.38 -8.59 -29.35
CA ARG A 2 -17.17 -7.27 -29.99
C ARG A 2 -16.93 -7.44 -31.47
N GLN A 3 -17.49 -6.55 -32.28
CA GLN A 3 -17.09 -6.44 -33.68
C GLN A 3 -15.73 -5.72 -33.78
N GLU A 4 -14.83 -6.21 -34.63
CA GLU A 4 -13.55 -5.55 -34.91
C GLU A 4 -13.82 -4.13 -35.42
N GLY A 5 -13.34 -3.12 -34.67
CA GLY A 5 -13.43 -1.70 -35.02
C GLY A 5 -14.23 -0.81 -34.06
N GLU A 6 -14.88 -1.35 -33.06
CA GLU A 6 -15.56 -0.52 -32.04
C GLU A 6 -14.56 0.03 -31.00
N ASP A 7 -14.45 1.34 -30.97
CA ASP A 7 -13.65 2.04 -29.94
C ASP A 7 -14.34 1.96 -28.58
N PRO A 8 -13.74 1.26 -27.60
CA PRO A 8 -14.31 1.13 -26.26
C PRO A 8 -14.51 2.47 -25.52
N CYS A 9 -13.88 3.54 -26.01
CA CYS A 9 -14.04 4.88 -25.44
C CYS A 9 -15.35 5.56 -25.87
N ASN A 10 -15.98 5.09 -26.94
CA ASN A 10 -17.21 5.66 -27.46
C ASN A 10 -18.50 4.99 -26.94
N GLU A 11 -18.40 3.90 -26.20
CA GLU A 11 -19.55 3.31 -25.53
C GLU A 11 -20.06 4.27 -24.44
N LYS A 12 -21.31 4.71 -24.55
CA LYS A 12 -21.99 5.39 -23.45
C LYS A 12 -21.93 4.49 -22.23
N ARG A 13 -21.19 4.91 -21.19
CA ARG A 13 -21.15 4.19 -19.91
C ARG A 13 -22.59 3.95 -19.46
N GLN A 14 -22.97 2.68 -19.28
CA GLN A 14 -24.26 2.35 -18.68
C GLN A 14 -24.30 3.03 -17.31
N GLU A 15 -25.16 4.04 -17.17
CA GLU A 15 -25.43 4.66 -15.88
C GLU A 15 -26.25 3.68 -15.06
N GLY A 16 -25.65 3.10 -14.05
CA GLY A 16 -26.34 2.19 -13.14
C GLY A 16 -25.40 1.17 -12.47
N LEU A 17 -25.99 0.47 -11.52
CA LEU A 17 -25.29 -0.61 -10.81
C LEU A 17 -25.18 -1.84 -11.70
N THR A 18 -24.02 -2.48 -11.69
CA THR A 18 -23.80 -3.76 -12.37
C THR A 18 -24.57 -4.89 -11.68
N LEU A 19 -24.80 -5.99 -12.38
CA LEU A 19 -25.56 -7.14 -11.84
C LEU A 19 -24.96 -7.69 -10.55
N TYR A 20 -23.62 -7.80 -10.45
CA TYR A 20 -22.97 -8.27 -9.23
C TYR A 20 -23.12 -7.28 -8.05
N GLN A 21 -23.15 -5.97 -8.31
CA GLN A 21 -23.41 -4.95 -7.28
C GLN A 21 -24.87 -5.04 -6.77
N GLN A 22 -25.81 -5.23 -7.67
CA GLN A 22 -27.22 -5.46 -7.33
C GLN A 22 -27.38 -6.75 -6.54
N PHE A 23 -26.74 -7.85 -7.00
CA PHE A 23 -26.76 -9.14 -6.31
C PHE A 23 -26.29 -9.03 -4.86
N ILE A 24 -25.15 -8.34 -4.60
CA ILE A 24 -24.64 -8.15 -3.24
C ILE A 24 -25.64 -7.42 -2.37
N GLY A 25 -26.27 -6.34 -2.91
CA GLY A 25 -27.28 -5.61 -2.19
C GLY A 25 -28.48 -6.47 -1.78
N GLN A 26 -28.92 -7.37 -2.66
CA GLN A 26 -29.98 -8.33 -2.35
C GLN A 26 -29.52 -9.45 -1.42
N TYR A 27 -28.29 -9.93 -1.57
CA TYR A 27 -27.72 -11.00 -0.75
C TYR A 27 -27.66 -10.63 0.72
N VAL A 28 -27.31 -9.39 1.05
CA VAL A 28 -27.22 -8.90 2.43
C VAL A 28 -28.37 -7.95 2.81
N ASN A 29 -29.51 -8.03 2.13
CA ASN A 29 -30.66 -7.18 2.46
C ASN A 29 -31.24 -7.47 3.86
N TYR A 30 -32.14 -6.63 4.31
CA TYR A 30 -32.69 -6.70 5.66
C TYR A 30 -33.36 -8.06 5.99
N GLN A 31 -34.05 -8.66 5.05
CA GLN A 31 -34.75 -9.94 5.19
C GLN A 31 -33.83 -11.15 5.02
N SER A 32 -32.64 -10.96 4.47
CA SER A 32 -31.69 -12.05 4.23
C SER A 32 -31.15 -12.61 5.55
N PRO A 33 -30.95 -13.95 5.64
CA PRO A 33 -30.20 -14.56 6.75
C PRO A 33 -28.71 -14.20 6.71
N PHE A 34 -28.21 -13.79 5.56
CA PHE A 34 -26.81 -13.37 5.36
C PHE A 34 -26.66 -11.90 5.68
N LYS A 35 -25.90 -11.59 6.72
CA LYS A 35 -25.76 -10.23 7.23
C LYS A 35 -24.38 -9.63 6.97
N ASP A 36 -23.39 -10.46 6.78
CA ASP A 36 -21.98 -10.11 6.78
C ASP A 36 -21.30 -10.66 5.54
N ILE A 37 -20.41 -9.87 4.94
CA ILE A 37 -19.72 -10.30 3.72
C ILE A 37 -18.37 -9.60 3.53
N LEU A 38 -17.39 -10.35 3.02
CA LEU A 38 -16.18 -9.83 2.41
C LEU A 38 -16.40 -9.68 0.90
N ILE A 39 -16.38 -8.46 0.41
CA ILE A 39 -16.42 -8.13 -1.01
C ILE A 39 -14.96 -8.14 -1.53
N TYR A 40 -14.53 -9.32 -1.96
CA TYR A 40 -13.21 -9.55 -2.56
C TYR A 40 -13.31 -9.35 -4.07
N HIS A 41 -13.40 -8.10 -4.48
CA HIS A 41 -13.52 -7.72 -5.89
C HIS A 41 -12.27 -7.00 -6.37
N GLY A 42 -11.86 -7.23 -7.60
CA GLY A 42 -10.70 -6.60 -8.22
C GLY A 42 -10.75 -5.07 -8.20
N VAL A 43 -9.61 -4.45 -8.47
CA VAL A 43 -9.52 -2.99 -8.58
C VAL A 43 -10.41 -2.50 -9.73
N GLY A 44 -11.07 -1.35 -9.56
CA GLY A 44 -11.96 -0.79 -10.57
C GLY A 44 -13.34 -1.44 -10.70
N SER A 45 -13.67 -2.45 -9.87
CA SER A 45 -14.98 -3.12 -9.89
C SER A 45 -16.12 -2.31 -9.24
N GLY A 46 -15.83 -1.13 -8.66
CA GLY A 46 -16.85 -0.29 -8.01
C GLY A 46 -17.28 -0.83 -6.64
N LYS A 47 -16.33 -1.31 -5.83
CA LYS A 47 -16.59 -1.78 -4.44
C LYS A 47 -17.29 -0.74 -3.58
N THR A 48 -16.84 0.53 -3.66
CA THR A 48 -17.45 1.66 -2.97
C THR A 48 -18.93 1.78 -3.30
N ASN A 49 -19.28 1.73 -4.59
CA ASN A 49 -20.67 1.81 -5.03
C ASN A 49 -21.51 0.62 -4.56
N THR A 50 -20.89 -0.57 -4.49
CA THR A 50 -21.54 -1.76 -3.93
C THR A 50 -21.91 -1.54 -2.46
N ALA A 51 -21.00 -1.00 -1.65
CA ALA A 51 -21.25 -0.73 -0.24
C ALA A 51 -22.33 0.36 -0.03
N ILE A 52 -22.30 1.42 -0.83
CA ILE A 52 -23.33 2.46 -0.81
C ILE A 52 -24.70 1.88 -1.20
N ASN A 53 -24.76 0.99 -2.19
CA ASN A 53 -25.99 0.30 -2.56
C ASN A 53 -26.55 -0.57 -1.43
N VAL A 54 -25.68 -1.31 -0.72
CA VAL A 54 -26.09 -2.09 0.48
C VAL A 54 -26.74 -1.17 1.50
N TYR A 55 -26.13 -0.03 1.77
CA TYR A 55 -26.71 0.94 2.70
C TYR A 55 -28.05 1.51 2.21
N ASN A 56 -28.16 1.87 0.93
CA ASN A 56 -29.41 2.35 0.34
C ASN A 56 -30.55 1.34 0.54
N ILE A 57 -30.29 0.06 0.26
CA ILE A 57 -31.28 -1.01 0.42
C ILE A 57 -31.68 -1.18 1.89
N LEU A 58 -30.70 -1.24 2.81
CA LEU A 58 -30.98 -1.37 4.23
C LEU A 58 -31.78 -0.20 4.78
N TYR A 59 -31.46 1.02 4.38
CA TYR A 59 -32.19 2.22 4.79
C TYR A 59 -33.67 2.19 4.38
N ASN A 60 -33.99 1.61 3.24
CA ASN A 60 -35.37 1.51 2.77
C ASN A 60 -36.24 0.60 3.64
N TYR A 61 -35.65 -0.35 4.35
CA TYR A 61 -36.37 -1.18 5.32
C TYR A 61 -36.51 -0.50 6.68
N THR A 62 -35.45 0.19 7.13
CA THR A 62 -35.46 0.97 8.36
C THR A 62 -34.43 2.07 8.29
N PRO A 63 -34.76 3.33 8.60
CA PRO A 63 -33.81 4.43 8.67
C PRO A 63 -32.97 4.41 9.96
N LYS A 64 -33.18 3.43 10.84
CA LYS A 64 -32.53 3.34 12.16
C LYS A 64 -31.20 2.60 12.09
N TRP A 65 -30.19 3.23 11.46
CA TRP A 65 -28.85 2.72 11.36
C TRP A 65 -27.82 3.74 11.82
N ASN A 66 -26.79 3.28 12.55
CA ASN A 66 -25.52 3.95 12.68
C ASN A 66 -24.57 3.34 11.64
N ILE A 67 -24.08 4.12 10.70
CA ILE A 67 -23.19 3.64 9.68
C ILE A 67 -21.77 4.05 10.04
N PHE A 68 -21.00 3.11 10.55
CA PHE A 68 -19.57 3.31 10.82
C PHE A 68 -18.79 2.99 9.57
N LEU A 69 -18.31 4.04 8.90
CA LEU A 69 -17.52 3.95 7.69
C LEU A 69 -16.03 4.10 8.04
N LEU A 70 -15.31 2.98 8.10
CA LEU A 70 -13.90 2.93 8.42
C LEU A 70 -13.07 2.91 7.13
N ILE A 71 -12.32 3.97 6.88
CA ILE A 71 -11.56 4.16 5.65
C ILE A 71 -10.15 4.71 5.92
N PRO A 72 -9.18 4.50 5.01
CA PRO A 72 -7.96 5.29 5.03
C PRO A 72 -8.25 6.78 4.81
N ALA A 73 -7.52 7.67 5.47
CA ALA A 73 -7.72 9.11 5.32
C ALA A 73 -7.58 9.58 3.86
N SER A 74 -6.72 8.92 3.08
CA SER A 74 -6.50 9.23 1.66
C SER A 74 -7.70 8.92 0.75
N LEU A 75 -8.67 8.14 1.21
CA LEU A 75 -9.87 7.77 0.43
C LEU A 75 -11.11 8.58 0.83
N HIS A 76 -10.97 9.54 1.74
CA HIS A 76 -12.10 10.32 2.27
C HIS A 76 -12.82 11.13 1.20
N ASP A 77 -12.10 12.03 0.52
CA ASP A 77 -12.70 12.93 -0.47
C ASP A 77 -12.96 12.22 -1.80
N ASP A 78 -11.99 11.49 -2.30
CA ASP A 78 -12.08 10.67 -3.50
C ASP A 78 -11.55 9.26 -3.17
N PRO A 79 -12.34 8.19 -3.25
CA PRO A 79 -13.67 8.16 -3.89
C PRO A 79 -14.88 8.41 -2.96
N TRP A 80 -14.76 8.34 -1.62
CA TRP A 80 -15.92 8.15 -0.75
C TRP A 80 -16.91 9.31 -0.74
N LEU A 81 -16.52 10.54 -0.43
CA LEU A 81 -17.46 11.67 -0.44
C LEU A 81 -18.06 11.90 -1.83
N LYS A 82 -17.25 11.78 -2.87
CA LYS A 82 -17.68 11.91 -4.25
C LYS A 82 -18.72 10.86 -4.63
N ASP A 83 -18.47 9.60 -4.28
CA ASP A 83 -19.37 8.49 -4.57
C ASP A 83 -20.62 8.52 -3.70
N LEU A 84 -20.56 8.92 -2.44
CA LEU A 84 -21.73 9.15 -1.59
C LEU A 84 -22.64 10.22 -2.21
N ASN A 85 -22.08 11.35 -2.63
CA ASN A 85 -22.86 12.40 -3.30
C ASN A 85 -23.51 11.94 -4.60
N ARG A 86 -22.91 11.00 -5.31
CA ARG A 86 -23.39 10.47 -6.59
C ARG A 86 -24.39 9.34 -6.43
N TRP A 87 -24.13 8.37 -5.56
CA TRP A 87 -24.81 7.08 -5.50
C TRP A 87 -25.75 6.91 -4.30
N LEU A 88 -25.60 7.75 -3.26
CA LEU A 88 -26.57 7.74 -2.17
C LEU A 88 -27.94 8.18 -2.69
N SER A 89 -28.98 7.46 -2.28
CA SER A 89 -30.34 7.77 -2.72
C SER A 89 -30.71 9.22 -2.40
N LYS A 90 -31.29 9.92 -3.37
CA LYS A 90 -31.74 11.31 -3.20
C LYS A 90 -32.95 11.41 -2.26
N ASP A 91 -33.69 10.32 -2.13
CA ASP A 91 -34.74 10.23 -1.11
C ASP A 91 -34.15 10.24 0.28
N ASN A 92 -34.53 11.22 1.09
CA ASN A 92 -34.00 11.46 2.43
C ASN A 92 -32.45 11.59 2.48
N PHE A 93 -31.85 12.19 1.47
CA PHE A 93 -30.39 12.29 1.33
C PHE A 93 -29.70 12.81 2.60
N ASP A 94 -30.16 13.95 3.14
CA ASP A 94 -29.54 14.57 4.33
C ASP A 94 -29.65 13.66 5.58
N LYS A 95 -30.74 12.95 5.74
CA LYS A 95 -30.91 11.99 6.83
C LYS A 95 -30.01 10.77 6.67
N ARG A 96 -29.83 10.30 5.42
CA ARG A 96 -28.91 9.21 5.11
C ARG A 96 -27.46 9.61 5.41
N MET A 97 -27.07 10.81 4.95
CA MET A 97 -25.73 11.35 5.23
C MET A 97 -25.47 11.54 6.72
N ALA A 98 -26.46 12.06 7.46
CA ALA A 98 -26.32 12.27 8.91
C ALA A 98 -26.15 10.96 9.73
N ASN A 99 -26.54 9.82 9.18
CA ASN A 99 -26.32 8.52 9.81
C ASN A 99 -24.90 7.98 9.62
N ILE A 100 -24.10 8.57 8.71
CA ILE A 100 -22.76 8.07 8.38
C ILE A 100 -21.72 8.69 9.29
N ILE A 101 -21.03 7.86 10.01
CA ILE A 101 -19.95 8.22 10.94
C ILE A 101 -18.63 7.77 10.31
N ILE A 102 -17.87 8.70 9.76
CA ILE A 102 -16.61 8.42 9.08
C ILE A 102 -15.46 8.35 10.09
N ILE A 103 -14.63 7.31 9.97
CA ILE A 103 -13.49 7.04 10.85
C ILE A 103 -12.27 6.72 10.00
N HIS A 104 -11.19 7.46 10.20
CA HIS A 104 -9.91 7.20 9.54
C HIS A 104 -9.07 6.26 10.41
N TYR A 105 -9.11 4.95 10.13
CA TYR A 105 -8.46 3.94 10.96
C TYR A 105 -6.92 3.98 10.90
N ASP A 106 -6.34 4.70 9.95
CA ASP A 106 -4.89 4.94 9.80
C ASP A 106 -4.40 6.19 10.55
N SER A 107 -5.32 6.97 11.11
CA SER A 107 -5.00 8.15 11.93
C SER A 107 -4.22 7.77 13.20
N PRO A 108 -3.28 8.64 13.65
CA PRO A 108 -2.60 8.48 14.94
C PRO A 108 -3.53 8.40 16.16
N TYR A 109 -4.75 8.90 16.05
CA TYR A 109 -5.77 8.96 17.11
C TYR A 109 -7.02 8.14 16.80
N ALA A 110 -6.93 7.17 15.88
CA ALA A 110 -8.07 6.42 15.37
C ALA A 110 -8.90 5.73 16.45
N ASP A 111 -8.26 5.16 17.49
CA ASP A 111 -8.93 4.52 18.62
C ASP A 111 -9.78 5.48 19.45
N ARG A 112 -9.23 6.66 19.74
CA ARG A 112 -9.92 7.69 20.52
C ARG A 112 -11.10 8.27 19.74
N ASP A 113 -10.86 8.65 18.49
CA ASP A 113 -11.90 9.16 17.59
C ASP A 113 -13.04 8.15 17.41
N PHE A 114 -12.70 6.88 17.22
CA PHE A 114 -13.68 5.79 17.13
C PHE A 114 -14.53 5.66 18.41
N LEU A 115 -13.89 5.53 19.58
CA LEU A 115 -14.58 5.36 20.84
C LEU A 115 -15.44 6.58 21.22
N GLU A 116 -15.00 7.78 20.91
CA GLU A 116 -15.77 9.00 21.09
C GLU A 116 -17.03 8.99 20.22
N LYS A 117 -16.87 8.74 18.91
CA LYS A 117 -18.00 8.68 17.97
C LYS A 117 -19.00 7.59 18.29
N VAL A 118 -18.54 6.43 18.76
CA VAL A 118 -19.42 5.36 19.21
C VAL A 118 -20.24 5.78 20.44
N LYS A 119 -19.66 6.49 21.41
CA LYS A 119 -20.38 6.98 22.58
C LYS A 119 -21.49 7.98 22.22
N HIS A 120 -21.27 8.76 21.17
CA HIS A 120 -22.25 9.75 20.68
C HIS A 120 -23.23 9.16 19.65
N ALA A 121 -23.02 7.93 19.21
CA ALA A 121 -23.95 7.24 18.34
C ALA A 121 -25.26 6.91 19.07
N ASP A 122 -26.36 6.87 18.32
CA ASP A 122 -27.66 6.55 18.86
C ASP A 122 -27.76 5.06 19.21
N ALA A 123 -27.75 4.74 20.50
CA ALA A 123 -27.80 3.36 21.01
C ALA A 123 -29.11 2.62 20.63
N SER A 124 -30.18 3.33 20.22
CA SER A 124 -31.42 2.71 19.73
C SER A 124 -31.32 2.20 18.29
N LYS A 125 -30.26 2.58 17.56
CA LYS A 125 -30.03 2.19 16.18
C LYS A 125 -29.16 0.94 16.07
N ILE A 126 -29.36 0.20 14.97
CA ILE A 126 -28.55 -0.95 14.62
C ILE A 126 -27.26 -0.47 13.95
N SER A 127 -26.14 -1.14 14.22
CA SER A 127 -24.85 -0.79 13.64
C SER A 127 -24.60 -1.50 12.32
N LEU A 128 -24.15 -0.73 11.33
CA LEU A 128 -23.56 -1.23 10.08
C LEU A 128 -22.11 -0.76 10.00
N PHE A 129 -21.17 -1.68 10.03
CA PHE A 129 -19.76 -1.40 9.84
C PHE A 129 -19.37 -1.67 8.39
N ILE A 130 -18.86 -0.65 7.72
CA ILE A 130 -18.27 -0.75 6.38
C ILE A 130 -16.78 -0.45 6.53
N ILE A 131 -15.93 -1.40 6.17
CA ILE A 131 -14.47 -1.24 6.28
C ILE A 131 -13.87 -1.37 4.89
N ASP A 132 -13.37 -0.26 4.36
CA ASP A 132 -12.68 -0.25 3.06
C ASP A 132 -11.19 -0.49 3.20
N GLU A 133 -10.60 -1.09 2.17
CA GLU A 133 -9.21 -1.58 2.18
C GLU A 133 -8.90 -2.37 3.47
N VAL A 134 -9.81 -3.31 3.78
CA VAL A 134 -9.77 -4.05 5.05
C VAL A 134 -8.43 -4.73 5.31
N HIS A 135 -7.69 -5.10 4.28
CA HIS A 135 -6.34 -5.65 4.40
C HIS A 135 -5.37 -4.72 5.15
N LYS A 136 -5.48 -3.39 4.96
CA LYS A 136 -4.65 -2.42 5.70
C LYS A 136 -5.03 -2.36 7.17
N PHE A 137 -6.34 -2.34 7.45
CA PHE A 137 -6.86 -2.35 8.81
C PHE A 137 -6.41 -3.62 9.55
N ILE A 138 -6.64 -4.79 8.95
CA ILE A 138 -6.28 -6.11 9.54
C ILE A 138 -4.78 -6.28 9.70
N ASN A 139 -3.97 -5.80 8.77
CA ASN A 139 -2.51 -5.80 8.93
C ASN A 139 -2.08 -4.97 10.15
N ASN A 140 -2.70 -3.82 10.38
CA ASN A 140 -2.46 -3.02 11.58
C ASN A 140 -2.90 -3.78 12.86
N VAL A 141 -4.03 -4.49 12.83
CA VAL A 141 -4.49 -5.34 13.95
C VAL A 141 -3.48 -6.45 14.21
N TYR A 142 -3.07 -7.17 13.17
CA TYR A 142 -2.07 -8.24 13.29
C TYR A 142 -0.76 -7.73 13.87
N ASN A 143 -0.26 -6.59 13.39
CA ASN A 143 0.95 -5.98 13.91
C ASN A 143 0.81 -5.54 15.37
N ASN A 144 -0.36 -5.10 15.82
CA ASN A 144 -0.60 -4.79 17.23
C ASN A 144 -0.58 -6.05 18.12
N ILE A 145 -1.14 -7.16 17.63
CA ILE A 145 -1.17 -8.44 18.33
C ILE A 145 0.24 -9.06 18.39
N SER A 146 0.92 -9.17 17.25
CA SER A 146 2.22 -9.85 17.14
C SER A 146 3.37 -9.09 17.80
N SER A 147 3.46 -7.78 17.58
CA SER A 147 4.56 -6.97 18.11
C SER A 147 4.34 -6.49 19.55
N LYS A 148 3.10 -6.59 20.06
CA LYS A 148 2.66 -6.01 21.34
C LYS A 148 2.94 -4.50 21.48
N LYS A 149 3.22 -3.84 20.36
CA LYS A 149 3.48 -2.40 20.28
C LYS A 149 2.26 -1.69 19.71
N GLY A 150 1.67 -0.81 20.51
CA GLY A 150 0.43 -0.13 20.16
C GLY A 150 -0.78 -1.07 20.27
N LYS A 151 -1.98 -0.48 20.40
CA LYS A 151 -3.24 -1.23 20.51
C LYS A 151 -4.37 -0.59 19.70
N ARG A 152 -4.09 0.48 18.95
CA ARG A 152 -5.13 1.29 18.30
C ARG A 152 -6.07 0.49 17.41
N ALA A 153 -5.50 -0.19 16.41
CA ALA A 153 -6.31 -0.99 15.50
C ALA A 153 -6.98 -2.17 16.22
N GLN A 154 -6.31 -2.77 17.19
CA GLN A 154 -6.84 -3.85 18.00
C GLN A 154 -8.06 -3.39 18.84
N ILE A 155 -8.02 -2.21 19.45
CA ILE A 155 -9.16 -1.66 20.21
C ILE A 155 -10.41 -1.54 19.35
N ILE A 156 -10.26 -1.01 18.13
CA ILE A 156 -11.37 -0.89 17.18
C ILE A 156 -11.89 -2.27 16.77
N TYR A 157 -10.98 -3.20 16.48
CA TYR A 157 -11.30 -4.57 16.10
C TYR A 157 -12.08 -5.30 17.20
N ASP A 158 -11.56 -5.25 18.43
CA ASP A 158 -12.15 -5.91 19.58
C ASP A 158 -13.57 -5.35 19.88
N TYR A 159 -13.74 -4.03 19.74
CA TYR A 159 -15.05 -3.40 19.87
C TYR A 159 -16.05 -3.92 18.82
N ILE A 160 -15.69 -3.91 17.54
CA ILE A 160 -16.57 -4.38 16.46
C ILE A 160 -16.93 -5.85 16.67
N GLN A 161 -15.95 -6.67 17.07
CA GLN A 161 -16.18 -8.09 17.34
C GLN A 161 -17.12 -8.30 18.53
N GLN A 162 -16.99 -7.50 19.57
CA GLN A 162 -17.87 -7.57 20.74
C GLN A 162 -19.28 -7.11 20.38
N GLU A 163 -19.43 -5.98 19.70
CA GLU A 163 -20.72 -5.49 19.22
C GLU A 163 -21.45 -6.55 18.36
N LYS A 164 -20.69 -7.28 17.51
CA LYS A 164 -21.25 -8.37 16.71
C LYS A 164 -21.70 -9.57 17.54
N LYS A 165 -21.05 -9.86 18.66
CA LYS A 165 -21.45 -10.93 19.60
C LYS A 165 -22.70 -10.54 20.37
N ASP A 166 -22.76 -9.30 20.82
CA ASP A 166 -23.86 -8.81 21.68
C ASP A 166 -25.11 -8.53 20.86
N ASN A 167 -24.97 -8.08 19.61
CA ASN A 167 -26.07 -7.75 18.73
C ASN A 167 -26.00 -8.52 17.40
N SER A 168 -26.78 -9.57 17.30
CA SER A 168 -26.85 -10.41 16.09
C SER A 168 -27.35 -9.68 14.83
N ASN A 169 -27.96 -8.50 14.99
CA ASN A 169 -28.43 -7.68 13.87
C ASN A 169 -27.37 -6.74 13.33
N THR A 170 -26.28 -6.52 14.06
CA THR A 170 -25.11 -5.79 13.54
C THR A 170 -24.62 -6.42 12.25
N ARG A 171 -24.31 -5.58 11.25
CA ARG A 171 -23.84 -6.00 9.93
C ARG A 171 -22.43 -5.51 9.68
N ILE A 172 -21.66 -6.35 8.99
CA ILE A 172 -20.26 -6.04 8.68
C ILE A 172 -19.99 -6.29 7.20
N ILE A 173 -19.62 -5.24 6.49
CA ILE A 173 -19.27 -5.27 5.07
C ILE A 173 -17.79 -4.90 4.93
N LEU A 174 -17.00 -5.84 4.48
CA LEU A 174 -15.57 -5.67 4.28
C LEU A 174 -15.25 -5.55 2.79
N LEU A 175 -14.43 -4.57 2.41
CA LEU A 175 -14.05 -4.32 1.03
C LEU A 175 -12.53 -4.48 0.87
N SER A 176 -12.11 -5.28 -0.10
CA SER A 176 -10.70 -5.36 -0.50
C SER A 176 -10.52 -5.96 -1.89
N ALA A 177 -9.48 -5.52 -2.59
CA ALA A 177 -8.98 -6.20 -3.79
C ALA A 177 -7.92 -7.26 -3.45
N THR A 178 -7.35 -7.21 -2.24
CA THR A 178 -6.25 -8.09 -1.77
C THR A 178 -6.41 -8.35 -0.27
N PRO A 179 -7.36 -9.19 0.14
CA PRO A 179 -7.79 -9.28 1.56
C PRO A 179 -6.67 -9.72 2.52
N VAL A 180 -5.68 -10.48 2.04
CA VAL A 180 -4.54 -10.93 2.83
C VAL A 180 -3.26 -10.71 2.03
N ILE A 181 -2.20 -10.19 2.68
CA ILE A 181 -0.95 -9.83 2.01
C ILE A 181 0.26 -10.49 2.67
N ASN A 182 0.36 -10.44 3.99
CA ASN A 182 1.60 -10.75 4.68
C ASN A 182 1.60 -12.07 5.43
N ASN A 183 0.51 -12.41 6.11
CA ASN A 183 0.43 -13.58 6.98
C ASN A 183 -0.91 -14.30 6.82
N PRO A 184 -0.94 -15.64 6.70
CA PRO A 184 -2.19 -16.42 6.63
C PRO A 184 -3.14 -16.18 7.81
N PHE A 185 -2.64 -15.80 8.97
CA PHE A 185 -3.47 -15.49 10.15
C PHE A 185 -4.36 -14.25 9.96
N GLU A 186 -4.04 -13.37 9.00
CA GLU A 186 -4.90 -12.25 8.62
C GLU A 186 -6.29 -12.73 8.15
N PHE A 187 -6.40 -13.93 7.54
CA PHE A 187 -7.70 -14.55 7.23
C PHE A 187 -8.53 -14.81 8.48
N VAL A 188 -7.90 -15.29 9.55
CA VAL A 188 -8.56 -15.54 10.82
C VAL A 188 -9.19 -14.27 11.36
N LEU A 189 -8.42 -13.17 11.33
CA LEU A 189 -8.91 -11.88 11.82
C LEU A 189 -10.08 -11.37 10.98
N ILE A 190 -10.02 -11.48 9.65
CA ILE A 190 -11.11 -11.10 8.75
C ILE A 190 -12.38 -11.93 9.05
N PHE A 191 -12.28 -13.24 9.08
CA PHE A 191 -13.44 -14.10 9.20
C PHE A 191 -14.01 -14.14 10.63
N ASN A 192 -13.17 -13.99 11.65
CA ASN A 192 -13.64 -13.83 13.02
C ASN A 192 -14.33 -12.47 13.25
N LEU A 193 -14.07 -11.47 12.42
CA LEU A 193 -14.82 -10.22 12.44
C LEU A 193 -16.24 -10.42 11.87
N LEU A 194 -16.34 -11.12 10.73
CA LEU A 194 -17.64 -11.43 10.08
C LEU A 194 -18.47 -12.42 10.87
N ARG A 195 -17.82 -13.45 11.41
CA ARG A 195 -18.47 -14.48 12.22
C ARG A 195 -17.59 -14.83 13.43
N PRO A 196 -17.87 -14.27 14.60
CA PRO A 196 -17.04 -14.45 15.79
C PRO A 196 -16.76 -15.93 16.12
N ASN A 197 -15.51 -16.23 16.45
CA ASN A 197 -15.02 -17.56 16.85
C ASN A 197 -15.12 -18.66 15.77
N ILE A 198 -15.21 -18.30 14.50
CA ILE A 198 -15.25 -19.28 13.40
C ILE A 198 -13.89 -19.98 13.21
N PHE A 199 -12.79 -19.28 13.53
CA PHE A 199 -11.44 -19.81 13.57
C PHE A 199 -10.79 -19.60 14.93
N PRO A 200 -9.78 -20.43 15.30
CA PRO A 200 -9.03 -20.24 16.52
C PRO A 200 -8.38 -18.85 16.59
N SER A 201 -8.46 -18.18 17.73
CA SER A 201 -7.83 -16.86 17.92
C SER A 201 -6.33 -16.93 18.19
N SER A 202 -5.76 -18.14 18.37
CA SER A 202 -4.30 -18.36 18.46
C SER A 202 -3.71 -18.65 17.09
N GLU A 203 -2.70 -17.85 16.70
CA GLU A 203 -1.98 -18.03 15.43
C GLU A 203 -1.37 -19.42 15.32
N SER A 204 -0.66 -19.88 16.36
CA SER A 204 -0.02 -21.20 16.36
C SER A 204 -1.02 -22.35 16.22
N LEU A 205 -2.20 -22.23 16.82
CA LEU A 205 -3.25 -23.25 16.70
C LEU A 205 -3.88 -23.23 15.29
N PHE A 206 -4.05 -22.04 14.71
CA PHE A 206 -4.54 -21.92 13.33
C PHE A 206 -3.55 -22.53 12.34
N GLU A 207 -2.27 -22.20 12.47
CA GLU A 207 -1.22 -22.74 11.62
C GLU A 207 -1.13 -24.27 11.72
N GLN A 208 -1.12 -24.80 12.93
CA GLN A 208 -1.11 -26.24 13.16
C GLN A 208 -2.29 -26.97 12.50
N LEU A 209 -3.48 -26.37 12.55
CA LEU A 209 -4.69 -27.01 12.02
C LEU A 209 -4.85 -26.83 10.50
N PHE A 210 -4.56 -25.65 9.98
CA PHE A 210 -4.96 -25.26 8.62
C PHE A 210 -3.82 -25.02 7.65
N ILE A 211 -2.57 -24.87 8.11
CA ILE A 211 -1.44 -24.55 7.25
C ILE A 211 -0.49 -25.75 7.13
N SER A 212 -0.02 -25.99 5.93
CA SER A 212 1.06 -26.94 5.64
C SER A 212 2.25 -26.16 5.10
N SER A 213 3.44 -26.44 5.66
CA SER A 213 4.69 -25.72 5.34
C SER A 213 5.77 -26.65 4.78
N THR A 214 5.39 -27.66 3.95
CA THR A 214 6.37 -28.63 3.43
C THR A 214 7.36 -28.00 2.45
N ASN A 215 6.88 -27.38 1.36
CA ASN A 215 7.73 -26.68 0.37
C ASN A 215 7.27 -25.23 0.16
N PHE A 216 5.96 -25.00 0.24
CA PHE A 216 5.31 -23.70 0.14
C PHE A 216 4.22 -23.63 1.20
N THR A 217 3.95 -22.41 1.71
CA THR A 217 2.81 -22.19 2.61
C THR A 217 1.51 -22.40 1.86
N CYS A 218 0.78 -23.46 2.20
CA CYS A 218 -0.51 -23.79 1.59
C CYS A 218 -1.50 -24.27 2.64
N LEU A 219 -2.78 -24.39 2.27
CA LEU A 219 -3.78 -24.99 3.14
C LEU A 219 -3.49 -26.50 3.31
N ASN A 220 -3.63 -26.96 4.55
CA ASN A 220 -3.55 -28.40 4.86
C ASN A 220 -4.72 -29.13 4.19
N GLU A 221 -4.42 -30.07 3.29
CA GLU A 221 -5.43 -30.79 2.51
C GLU A 221 -6.45 -31.53 3.38
N ASN A 222 -6.05 -32.03 4.56
CA ASN A 222 -6.94 -32.74 5.49
C ASN A 222 -7.99 -31.81 6.10
N THR A 223 -7.70 -30.52 6.25
CA THR A 223 -8.59 -29.54 6.89
C THR A 223 -9.15 -28.49 5.92
N LYS A 224 -8.73 -28.53 4.66
CA LYS A 224 -9.16 -27.62 3.60
C LYS A 224 -10.68 -27.55 3.46
N ASN A 225 -11.34 -28.69 3.47
CA ASN A 225 -12.80 -28.77 3.37
C ASN A 225 -13.49 -28.10 4.59
N MET A 226 -12.93 -28.28 5.78
CA MET A 226 -13.40 -27.60 6.98
C MET A 226 -13.22 -26.09 6.87
N PHE A 227 -12.08 -25.62 6.40
CA PHE A 227 -11.83 -24.20 6.14
C PHE A 227 -12.87 -23.62 5.18
N GLN A 228 -13.08 -24.27 4.03
CA GLN A 228 -14.03 -23.83 3.01
C GLN A 228 -15.47 -23.75 3.54
N ARG A 229 -15.92 -24.74 4.32
CA ARG A 229 -17.26 -24.74 4.94
C ARG A 229 -17.43 -23.60 5.94
N ARG A 230 -16.39 -23.24 6.67
CA ARG A 230 -16.44 -22.15 7.64
C ARG A 230 -16.64 -20.80 6.98
N ILE A 231 -16.04 -20.58 5.82
CA ILE A 231 -16.13 -19.30 5.08
C ILE A 231 -17.30 -19.25 4.08
N LEU A 232 -18.01 -20.35 3.89
CA LEU A 232 -19.11 -20.44 2.94
C LEU A 232 -20.17 -19.37 3.21
N GLY A 233 -20.53 -18.60 2.19
CA GLY A 233 -21.50 -17.51 2.28
C GLY A 233 -20.92 -16.19 2.81
N LEU A 234 -19.65 -16.16 3.22
CA LEU A 234 -19.01 -14.94 3.75
C LEU A 234 -18.17 -14.17 2.72
N VAL A 235 -17.97 -14.70 1.52
CA VAL A 235 -17.11 -14.09 0.51
C VAL A 235 -17.84 -13.96 -0.81
N SER A 236 -17.84 -12.75 -1.35
CA SER A 236 -18.14 -12.52 -2.77
C SER A 236 -16.82 -12.29 -3.49
N TYR A 237 -16.51 -13.16 -4.43
CA TYR A 237 -15.29 -13.09 -5.23
C TYR A 237 -15.58 -12.71 -6.67
N TYR A 238 -14.94 -11.63 -7.14
CA TYR A 238 -15.05 -11.18 -8.52
C TYR A 238 -13.74 -10.56 -8.99
N ILE A 239 -13.12 -11.17 -9.99
CA ILE A 239 -11.81 -10.69 -10.53
C ILE A 239 -11.95 -9.31 -11.20
N GLY A 240 -13.11 -8.97 -11.70
CA GLY A 240 -13.47 -7.64 -12.18
C GLY A 240 -13.01 -7.30 -13.59
N ALA A 241 -11.92 -7.85 -14.04
CA ALA A 241 -11.34 -7.50 -15.33
C ALA A 241 -11.81 -8.44 -16.44
N THR A 242 -12.99 -8.20 -16.99
CA THR A 242 -13.34 -8.79 -18.26
C THR A 242 -12.63 -8.04 -19.39
N PRO A 243 -12.04 -8.71 -20.40
CA PRO A 243 -11.27 -8.05 -21.47
C PRO A 243 -12.05 -6.98 -22.24
N ASP A 244 -13.38 -7.06 -22.21
CA ASP A 244 -14.31 -6.11 -22.84
C ASP A 244 -14.48 -4.79 -22.08
N LYS A 245 -14.11 -4.73 -20.78
CA LYS A 245 -14.27 -3.54 -19.93
C LYS A 245 -12.98 -2.91 -19.45
N PHE A 246 -11.88 -3.64 -19.55
CA PHE A 246 -10.57 -3.20 -19.07
C PHE A 246 -9.52 -3.37 -20.15
N ALA A 247 -8.52 -2.50 -20.14
CA ALA A 247 -7.37 -2.62 -21.03
C ALA A 247 -6.64 -3.96 -20.79
N THR A 248 -6.15 -4.56 -21.87
CA THR A 248 -5.33 -5.77 -21.78
C THR A 248 -4.05 -5.47 -21.00
N LYS A 249 -3.79 -6.27 -19.97
CA LYS A 249 -2.58 -6.14 -19.14
C LYS A 249 -1.51 -7.11 -19.63
N THR A 250 -0.37 -6.56 -20.05
CA THR A 250 0.84 -7.33 -20.36
C THR A 250 1.89 -7.05 -19.28
N ILE A 251 2.45 -8.10 -18.69
CA ILE A 251 3.47 -7.98 -17.64
C ILE A 251 4.82 -8.38 -18.22
N HIS A 252 5.79 -7.47 -18.13
CA HIS A 252 7.17 -7.71 -18.54
C HIS A 252 8.08 -7.65 -17.31
N TYR A 253 8.77 -8.75 -17.03
CA TYR A 253 9.81 -8.80 -15.99
C TYR A 253 11.16 -8.58 -16.65
N ILE A 254 11.81 -7.46 -16.33
CA ILE A 254 13.10 -7.08 -16.91
C ILE A 254 14.17 -7.21 -15.82
N LYS A 255 15.12 -8.11 -16.02
CA LYS A 255 16.31 -8.25 -15.17
C LYS A 255 17.39 -7.31 -15.68
N ILE A 256 17.96 -6.52 -14.81
CA ILE A 256 19.02 -5.56 -15.13
C ILE A 256 20.17 -5.80 -14.17
N PRO A 257 21.38 -6.14 -14.64
CA PRO A 257 22.55 -6.27 -13.79
C PRO A 257 22.92 -4.90 -13.20
N MET A 258 23.48 -4.93 -11.99
CA MET A 258 24.08 -3.73 -11.39
C MET A 258 25.38 -3.41 -12.08
N GLU A 259 25.79 -2.16 -12.07
CA GLU A 259 27.15 -1.73 -12.40
C GLU A 259 28.10 -2.01 -11.23
N ASN A 260 29.36 -2.17 -11.53
CA ASN A 260 30.36 -2.55 -10.52
C ASN A 260 30.31 -1.64 -9.28
N TYR A 261 30.21 -0.34 -9.48
CA TYR A 261 30.12 0.62 -8.37
C TYR A 261 28.85 0.41 -7.52
N GLN A 262 27.72 0.21 -8.16
CA GLN A 262 26.47 -0.07 -7.45
C GLN A 262 26.53 -1.42 -6.72
N GLU A 263 27.11 -2.45 -7.34
CA GLU A 263 27.26 -3.79 -6.77
C GLU A 263 28.17 -3.79 -5.55
N GLU A 264 29.27 -3.05 -5.55
CA GLU A 264 30.15 -2.91 -4.39
C GLU A 264 29.39 -2.33 -3.18
N ILE A 265 28.62 -1.28 -3.38
CA ILE A 265 27.83 -0.65 -2.30
C ILE A 265 26.70 -1.56 -1.85
N TYR A 266 26.03 -2.24 -2.77
CA TYR A 266 25.01 -3.23 -2.47
C TYR A 266 25.56 -4.35 -1.58
N THR A 267 26.66 -4.96 -2.00
CA THR A 267 27.32 -6.06 -1.28
C THR A 267 27.81 -5.62 0.12
N TYR A 268 28.27 -4.39 0.24
CA TYR A 268 28.64 -3.82 1.53
C TYR A 268 27.46 -3.79 2.50
N PHE A 269 26.29 -3.28 2.07
CA PHE A 269 25.11 -3.24 2.91
C PHE A 269 24.51 -4.61 3.19
N GLU A 270 24.50 -5.51 2.21
CA GLU A 270 24.06 -6.89 2.36
C GLU A 270 24.85 -7.60 3.47
N ASN A 271 26.18 -7.54 3.41
CA ASN A 271 27.05 -8.13 4.43
C ASN A 271 26.79 -7.60 5.84
N ILE A 272 26.45 -6.33 5.98
CA ILE A 272 26.17 -5.74 7.30
C ILE A 272 24.79 -6.16 7.79
N GLU A 273 23.78 -6.16 6.93
CA GLU A 273 22.43 -6.58 7.29
C GLU A 273 22.38 -8.06 7.65
N GLU A 274 23.10 -8.92 6.92
CA GLU A 274 23.26 -10.34 7.27
C GLU A 274 23.96 -10.57 8.62
N LYS A 275 25.03 -9.82 8.90
CA LYS A 275 25.69 -9.91 10.21
C LYS A 275 24.76 -9.52 11.35
N LYS A 276 23.95 -8.47 11.17
CA LYS A 276 22.94 -8.05 12.16
C LYS A 276 21.86 -9.12 12.34
N GLU A 277 21.42 -9.76 11.27
CA GLU A 277 20.44 -10.84 11.33
C GLU A 277 20.99 -12.06 12.06
N LYS A 278 22.19 -12.49 11.72
CA LYS A 278 22.89 -13.60 12.41
C LYS A 278 23.09 -13.33 13.91
N LEU A 279 23.37 -12.10 14.31
CA LEU A 279 23.47 -11.70 15.71
C LEU A 279 22.11 -11.73 16.42
N ARG A 280 21.06 -11.26 15.77
CA ARG A 280 19.69 -11.33 16.31
C ARG A 280 19.23 -12.76 16.50
N LEU A 281 19.43 -13.63 15.51
CA LEU A 281 19.11 -15.06 15.62
C LEU A 281 19.85 -15.74 16.78
N LYS A 282 21.10 -15.37 17.05
CA LYS A 282 21.86 -15.87 18.23
C LYS A 282 21.28 -15.36 19.55
N MET A 283 20.82 -14.12 19.62
CA MET A 283 20.21 -13.54 20.83
C MET A 283 18.83 -14.13 21.14
N PHE A 284 18.11 -14.60 20.13
CA PHE A 284 16.74 -15.12 20.26
C PHE A 284 16.65 -16.65 20.32
N ARG A 285 17.75 -17.38 20.49
CA ARG A 285 17.82 -18.86 20.56
C ARG A 285 17.00 -19.53 21.68
N GLY A 286 16.06 -18.84 22.31
CA GLY A 286 15.15 -19.39 23.31
C GLY A 286 13.65 -19.12 23.10
N LYS A 287 13.27 -18.39 22.06
CA LYS A 287 11.85 -18.12 21.76
C LYS A 287 11.55 -18.52 20.32
N ILE A 288 11.15 -19.77 20.17
CA ILE A 288 10.54 -20.30 18.93
C ILE A 288 9.21 -19.59 18.76
N GLY A 289 9.05 -18.81 17.69
CA GLY A 289 7.75 -18.27 17.31
C GLY A 289 7.72 -16.98 16.49
N ASP A 290 8.77 -16.17 16.52
CA ASP A 290 8.74 -14.94 15.73
C ASP A 290 9.70 -15.06 14.53
N SER A 291 9.15 -15.27 13.33
CA SER A 291 9.83 -15.02 12.07
C SER A 291 10.06 -13.50 11.96
N ILE A 292 11.10 -13.01 12.61
CA ILE A 292 11.53 -11.62 12.48
C ILE A 292 12.21 -11.52 11.11
N SER A 293 11.43 -11.30 10.07
CA SER A 293 11.99 -10.90 8.79
C SER A 293 12.66 -9.55 8.97
N THR A 294 13.98 -9.55 8.93
CA THR A 294 14.73 -8.32 8.88
C THR A 294 14.43 -7.67 7.54
N TYR A 295 13.69 -6.57 7.57
CA TYR A 295 13.47 -5.78 6.36
C TYR A 295 14.83 -5.19 5.97
N SER A 296 15.49 -5.80 4.96
CA SER A 296 16.79 -5.39 4.42
C SER A 296 16.66 -4.06 3.67
N ALA A 297 16.65 -3.00 4.43
CA ALA A 297 16.23 -1.71 3.97
C ALA A 297 17.29 -0.98 3.15
N TYR A 298 18.54 -1.05 3.60
CA TYR A 298 19.66 -0.42 2.89
C TYR A 298 20.02 -1.19 1.62
N THR A 299 20.00 -2.52 1.68
CA THR A 299 20.18 -3.39 0.52
C THR A 299 19.12 -3.11 -0.55
N ARG A 300 17.84 -3.01 -0.16
CA ARG A 300 16.75 -2.66 -1.11
C ARG A 300 16.89 -1.26 -1.69
N GLN A 301 17.35 -0.32 -0.91
CA GLN A 301 17.57 1.06 -1.34
C GLN A 301 18.72 1.13 -2.35
N SER A 302 19.83 0.43 -2.07
CA SER A 302 20.98 0.32 -2.96
C SER A 302 20.65 -0.37 -4.30
N CYS A 303 19.64 -1.26 -4.32
CA CYS A 303 19.11 -1.83 -5.57
C CYS A 303 18.42 -0.79 -6.48
N ASN A 304 17.99 0.34 -5.93
CA ASN A 304 17.35 1.38 -6.73
C ASN A 304 18.36 2.40 -7.24
N PHE A 305 19.12 2.99 -6.32
CA PHE A 305 20.05 4.04 -6.64
C PHE A 305 21.13 4.12 -5.55
N VAL A 306 22.37 4.40 -5.96
CA VAL A 306 23.48 4.71 -5.06
C VAL A 306 24.08 6.05 -5.44
N PHE A 307 24.31 6.91 -4.45
CA PHE A 307 24.93 8.21 -4.71
C PHE A 307 26.45 8.05 -4.91
N PRO A 308 27.05 8.62 -5.96
CA PRO A 308 28.49 8.64 -6.11
C PRO A 308 29.13 9.50 -5.03
N ASN A 309 30.28 9.07 -4.50
CA ASN A 309 31.13 9.84 -3.57
C ASN A 309 30.50 10.23 -2.20
N ILE A 310 29.36 9.67 -1.83
CA ILE A 310 28.90 9.78 -0.43
C ILE A 310 29.58 8.72 0.39
N SER A 311 30.12 9.12 1.54
CA SER A 311 30.58 8.16 2.55
C SER A 311 29.39 7.29 3.00
N ASP A 312 29.52 5.98 2.81
CA ASP A 312 28.51 5.01 3.24
C ASP A 312 28.50 4.84 4.77
N LYS A 313 29.43 5.49 5.44
CA LYS A 313 29.56 5.48 6.89
C LYS A 313 29.56 6.88 7.44
N ILE A 314 28.71 7.11 8.40
CA ILE A 314 28.80 8.24 9.30
C ILE A 314 29.45 7.72 10.57
N ASN A 315 30.63 8.24 10.92
CA ASN A 315 31.41 7.77 12.07
C ASN A 315 31.68 6.26 12.09
N GLY A 316 31.83 5.61 10.94
CA GLY A 316 32.09 4.19 10.81
C GLY A 316 30.87 3.30 10.90
N GLU A 317 29.66 3.85 11.03
CA GLU A 317 28.40 3.13 11.12
C GLU A 317 27.62 3.20 9.80
N LEU A 318 26.55 2.39 9.72
CA LEU A 318 25.60 2.44 8.60
C LEU A 318 24.93 3.81 8.53
N ARG A 319 24.61 4.27 7.32
CA ARG A 319 23.76 5.43 7.10
C ARG A 319 22.51 5.33 7.96
N PRO A 320 22.25 6.29 8.86
CA PRO A 320 21.00 6.31 9.58
C PRO A 320 19.85 6.59 8.59
N ARG A 321 18.78 5.84 8.71
CA ARG A 321 17.58 6.14 7.95
C ARG A 321 16.92 7.39 8.52
N PRO A 322 16.44 8.30 7.66
CA PRO A 322 15.61 9.41 8.11
C PRO A 322 14.18 8.97 8.47
N THR A 323 13.92 7.68 8.65
CA THR A 323 12.66 7.18 9.23
C THR A 323 12.66 7.45 10.73
N ILE A 324 12.56 8.70 11.08
CA ILE A 324 12.31 9.07 12.46
C ILE A 324 10.82 8.94 12.67
N THR A 325 10.44 8.10 13.62
CA THR A 325 9.09 8.04 14.14
C THR A 325 8.64 9.46 14.50
N GLY A 326 7.79 10.05 13.67
CA GLY A 326 7.22 11.38 13.91
C GLY A 326 7.53 12.47 12.89
N LEU A 327 8.49 12.28 11.98
CA LEU A 327 8.67 13.20 10.85
C LEU A 327 7.91 12.71 9.63
N LYS A 328 7.13 13.59 9.03
CA LYS A 328 6.50 13.36 7.72
C LYS A 328 7.52 13.60 6.61
N ASP A 329 7.34 12.95 5.47
CA ASP A 329 8.21 13.12 4.30
C ASP A 329 8.40 14.59 3.89
N ASN A 330 7.36 15.40 4.02
CA ASN A 330 7.40 16.85 3.77
C ASN A 330 8.34 17.61 4.73
N GLU A 331 8.46 17.13 5.97
CA GLU A 331 9.35 17.75 6.97
C GLU A 331 10.81 17.37 6.71
N ILE A 332 11.04 16.16 6.24
CA ILE A 332 12.38 15.71 5.79
C ILE A 332 12.82 16.54 4.58
N ASN A 333 11.96 16.73 3.59
CA ASN A 333 12.25 17.58 2.44
C ASN A 333 12.52 19.03 2.84
N THR A 334 11.75 19.56 3.79
CA THR A 334 11.96 20.93 4.32
C THR A 334 13.32 21.08 5.00
N ILE A 335 13.80 20.03 5.69
CA ILE A 335 15.14 20.00 6.31
C ILE A 335 16.22 19.93 5.21
N ILE A 336 16.02 19.11 4.19
CA ILE A 336 16.95 18.96 3.05
C ILE A 336 17.06 20.30 2.30
N GLU A 337 15.96 21.01 2.12
CA GLU A 337 15.92 22.36 1.50
C GLU A 337 16.50 23.47 2.38
N GLY A 338 16.85 23.19 3.63
CA GLY A 338 17.43 24.14 4.56
C GLY A 338 16.46 25.14 5.16
N LYS A 339 15.16 24.86 5.08
CA LYS A 339 14.12 25.68 5.72
C LYS A 339 13.97 25.25 7.19
N ASN A 340 13.81 26.22 8.10
CA ASN A 340 13.64 25.93 9.51
C ASN A 340 12.25 25.37 9.80
N LEU A 341 12.18 24.21 10.44
CA LEU A 341 10.94 23.64 10.99
C LEU A 341 10.55 24.43 12.26
N THR A 342 9.47 25.17 12.20
CA THR A 342 8.89 25.84 13.36
C THR A 342 8.22 24.81 14.28
N LYS A 343 8.74 24.63 15.51
CA LYS A 343 8.15 23.93 16.68
C LYS A 343 8.43 22.44 16.93
N GLN A 344 9.17 21.70 16.12
CA GLN A 344 9.49 20.28 16.45
C GLN A 344 11.00 20.01 16.63
N ASN A 345 11.79 21.03 16.89
CA ASN A 345 13.25 20.96 17.02
C ASN A 345 13.78 20.07 18.16
N THR A 346 12.93 19.58 19.05
CA THR A 346 13.36 18.77 20.20
C THR A 346 13.60 17.29 19.86
N LEU A 347 12.89 16.72 18.89
CA LEU A 347 13.09 15.32 18.46
C LEU A 347 14.33 15.16 17.58
N ILE A 348 14.70 16.19 16.82
CA ILE A 348 15.85 16.17 15.92
C ILE A 348 17.18 16.33 16.70
N LYS A 349 17.15 17.04 17.83
CA LYS A 349 18.35 17.26 18.67
C LYS A 349 18.96 16.00 19.27
N THR A 350 18.22 14.90 19.31
CA THR A 350 18.66 13.65 19.94
C THR A 350 19.33 12.66 18.99
N ASN A 351 19.31 12.91 17.68
CA ASN A 351 19.89 11.99 16.71
C ASN A 351 20.90 12.68 15.76
N LYS A 352 22.13 12.87 16.27
CA LYS A 352 23.22 13.50 15.55
C LYS A 352 23.53 12.80 14.22
N ASP A 353 23.40 11.49 14.16
CA ASP A 353 23.75 10.70 12.98
C ASP A 353 22.79 10.93 11.83
N VAL A 354 21.48 11.10 12.12
CA VAL A 354 20.48 11.43 11.11
C VAL A 354 20.70 12.84 10.55
N LEU A 355 21.02 13.80 11.41
CA LEU A 355 21.32 15.17 10.98
C LEU A 355 22.58 15.22 10.12
N GLU A 356 23.61 14.47 10.49
CA GLU A 356 24.85 14.39 9.70
C GLU A 356 24.58 13.72 8.35
N TYR A 357 23.78 12.65 8.29
CA TYR A 357 23.37 12.02 7.05
C TYR A 357 22.60 12.99 6.13
N ILE A 358 21.62 13.72 6.66
CA ILE A 358 20.87 14.72 5.89
C ILE A 358 21.82 15.80 5.36
N LYS A 359 22.77 16.25 6.17
CA LYS A 359 23.78 17.24 5.78
C LYS A 359 24.68 16.70 4.65
N GLN A 360 25.19 15.48 4.78
CA GLN A 360 26.02 14.84 3.77
C GLN A 360 25.27 14.65 2.47
N THR A 361 24.03 14.19 2.53
CA THR A 361 23.16 14.05 1.35
C THR A 361 22.93 15.39 0.64
N LYS A 362 22.70 16.46 1.43
CA LYS A 362 22.53 17.81 0.88
C LYS A 362 23.80 18.32 0.21
N ILE A 363 24.96 18.12 0.84
CA ILE A 363 26.27 18.47 0.25
C ILE A 363 26.43 17.73 -1.08
N PHE A 364 26.13 16.44 -1.10
CA PHE A 364 26.25 15.64 -2.30
C PHE A 364 25.31 16.12 -3.42
N ILE A 365 24.03 16.33 -3.15
CA ILE A 365 23.08 16.83 -4.15
C ILE A 365 23.56 18.16 -4.72
N ASN A 366 24.03 19.08 -3.88
CA ASN A 366 24.56 20.35 -4.33
C ASN A 366 25.84 20.18 -5.16
N THR A 367 26.74 19.29 -4.77
CA THR A 367 27.97 18.99 -5.52
C THR A 367 27.64 18.35 -6.87
N PHE A 368 26.68 17.45 -6.93
CA PHE A 368 26.20 16.84 -8.15
C PHE A 368 25.56 17.88 -9.11
N ILE A 369 24.71 18.75 -8.57
CA ILE A 369 24.11 19.87 -9.32
C ILE A 369 25.21 20.82 -9.84
N LEU A 370 26.21 21.12 -9.02
CA LEU A 370 27.33 21.97 -9.43
C LEU A 370 28.19 21.29 -10.50
N HIS A 371 28.43 19.99 -10.37
CA HIS A 371 29.13 19.21 -11.37
C HIS A 371 28.39 19.22 -12.71
N LEU A 372 27.09 18.96 -12.70
CA LEU A 372 26.24 19.07 -13.89
C LEU A 372 26.28 20.48 -14.49
N LYS A 373 26.16 21.53 -13.65
CA LYS A 373 26.24 22.93 -14.12
C LYS A 373 27.60 23.28 -14.68
N ASN A 374 28.68 22.71 -14.18
CA ASN A 374 30.03 22.95 -14.71
C ASN A 374 30.25 22.25 -16.04
N ILE A 375 29.75 21.02 -16.19
CA ILE A 375 29.73 20.34 -17.50
C ILE A 375 28.93 21.18 -18.50
N LEU A 376 27.75 21.67 -18.09
CA LEU A 376 26.87 22.52 -18.88
C LEU A 376 27.51 23.88 -19.27
N LYS A 377 28.37 24.46 -18.41
CA LYS A 377 29.01 25.74 -18.67
C LYS A 377 30.24 25.65 -19.55
N ASN A 378 30.92 24.51 -19.53
CA ASN A 378 32.10 24.27 -20.37
C ASN A 378 31.74 24.01 -21.83
N ASP A 379 30.48 23.68 -22.10
CA ASP A 379 29.93 23.57 -23.46
C ASP A 379 28.86 24.67 -23.62
N ILE A 380 29.23 25.74 -24.34
CA ILE A 380 28.39 26.93 -24.55
C ILE A 380 27.04 26.56 -25.22
N ASN A 381 26.98 25.41 -25.88
CA ASN A 381 25.81 24.93 -26.61
C ASN A 381 25.10 23.76 -25.90
N TYR A 382 25.54 23.35 -24.70
CA TYR A 382 24.97 22.20 -24.04
C TYR A 382 23.61 22.54 -23.40
N SER A 383 22.61 21.75 -23.74
CA SER A 383 21.28 21.77 -23.15
C SER A 383 20.91 20.37 -22.70
N ILE A 384 20.39 20.22 -21.49
CA ILE A 384 19.82 18.95 -21.02
C ILE A 384 18.76 18.43 -22.00
N ILE A 385 18.00 19.33 -22.60
CA ILE A 385 16.96 18.98 -23.58
C ILE A 385 17.62 18.39 -24.83
N ASP A 386 18.74 18.95 -25.29
CA ASP A 386 19.42 18.47 -26.44
C ASP A 386 20.18 17.17 -26.16
N ASP A 387 20.71 16.99 -24.95
CA ASP A 387 21.30 15.72 -24.52
C ASP A 387 20.22 14.58 -24.50
N VAL A 388 19.05 14.85 -23.99
CA VAL A 388 17.91 13.90 -24.04
C VAL A 388 17.46 13.61 -25.46
N LYS A 389 17.42 14.62 -26.34
CA LYS A 389 17.11 14.43 -27.77
C LYS A 389 18.17 13.60 -28.45
N ASN A 390 19.44 13.92 -28.26
CA ASN A 390 20.57 13.21 -28.84
C ASN A 390 20.62 11.77 -28.38
N PHE A 391 20.41 11.54 -27.08
CA PHE A 391 20.32 10.22 -26.53
C PHE A 391 19.18 9.40 -27.16
N ARG A 392 17.99 10.00 -27.30
CA ARG A 392 16.86 9.38 -27.98
C ARG A 392 17.12 9.08 -29.44
N THR A 393 17.77 9.99 -30.13
CA THR A 393 18.10 9.86 -31.56
C THR A 393 19.15 8.78 -31.76
N ASN A 394 20.23 8.81 -31.00
CA ASN A 394 21.38 7.91 -31.16
C ASN A 394 21.04 6.46 -30.81
N TYR A 395 20.17 6.24 -29.80
CA TYR A 395 19.84 4.89 -29.34
C TYR A 395 18.44 4.46 -29.74
N ASN A 396 17.70 5.29 -30.46
CA ASN A 396 16.30 5.01 -30.86
C ASN A 396 15.46 4.35 -29.76
N SER A 397 15.63 4.76 -28.51
CA SER A 397 15.05 4.17 -27.31
C SER A 397 15.42 2.69 -27.08
N SER A 398 16.53 2.22 -27.67
CA SER A 398 17.04 0.85 -27.48
C SER A 398 18.03 0.80 -26.31
N PHE A 399 17.60 0.19 -25.22
CA PHE A 399 18.48 -0.02 -24.07
C PHE A 399 19.66 -0.94 -24.40
N THR A 400 19.46 -1.92 -25.27
CA THR A 400 20.53 -2.85 -25.67
C THR A 400 21.66 -2.14 -26.42
N GLU A 401 21.30 -1.25 -27.31
CA GLU A 401 22.29 -0.42 -28.02
C GLU A 401 23.03 0.49 -27.04
N PHE A 402 22.33 1.15 -26.15
CA PHE A 402 22.92 1.94 -25.08
C PHE A 402 23.87 1.10 -24.21
N TYR A 403 23.42 -0.05 -23.76
CA TYR A 403 24.20 -0.93 -22.89
C TYR A 403 25.50 -1.39 -23.54
N ASN A 404 25.45 -1.72 -24.83
CA ASN A 404 26.60 -2.21 -25.57
C ASN A 404 27.53 -1.08 -26.07
N SER A 405 27.08 0.17 -26.04
CA SER A 405 27.87 1.32 -26.51
C SER A 405 28.69 1.91 -25.37
N THR A 406 30.00 1.69 -25.40
CA THR A 406 30.93 2.25 -24.40
C THR A 406 31.28 3.71 -24.69
N ASP A 407 31.34 4.11 -25.95
CA ASP A 407 31.92 5.37 -26.38
C ASP A 407 30.93 6.48 -26.73
N GLN A 408 29.61 6.15 -26.76
CA GLN A 408 28.56 7.08 -27.20
C GLN A 408 27.52 7.41 -26.10
N LYS A 409 27.76 7.03 -24.84
CA LYS A 409 26.88 7.40 -23.74
C LYS A 409 27.01 8.90 -23.46
N SER A 410 25.88 9.60 -23.36
CA SER A 410 25.93 11.00 -22.94
C SER A 410 26.48 11.10 -21.50
N ASN A 411 27.13 12.20 -21.16
CA ASN A 411 27.76 12.39 -19.86
C ASN A 411 26.77 12.25 -18.74
N LEU A 412 25.57 12.81 -18.89
CA LEU A 412 24.51 12.71 -17.87
C LEU A 412 24.08 11.26 -17.65
N PHE A 413 23.74 10.55 -18.71
CA PHE A 413 23.27 9.17 -18.60
C PHE A 413 24.38 8.20 -18.20
N ASN A 414 25.63 8.48 -18.56
CA ASN A 414 26.76 7.67 -18.12
C ASN A 414 26.96 7.74 -16.59
N GLU A 415 26.92 8.95 -16.02
CA GLU A 415 27.02 9.10 -14.56
C GLU A 415 25.80 8.47 -13.83
N MET A 416 24.59 8.65 -14.36
CA MET A 416 23.40 8.00 -13.82
C MET A 416 23.47 6.48 -13.95
N TYR A 417 24.04 5.97 -15.05
CA TYR A 417 24.16 4.54 -15.28
C TYR A 417 25.03 3.85 -14.22
N LYS A 418 26.16 4.45 -13.85
CA LYS A 418 27.01 3.94 -12.76
C LYS A 418 26.26 3.81 -11.43
N CYS A 419 25.36 4.74 -11.19
CA CYS A 419 24.58 4.81 -9.94
C CYS A 419 23.32 3.96 -9.95
N SER A 420 22.69 3.77 -11.13
CA SER A 420 21.46 3.03 -11.30
C SER A 420 21.17 2.67 -12.76
N PRO A 421 21.66 1.54 -13.26
CA PRO A 421 21.23 1.00 -14.55
C PRO A 421 19.72 0.83 -14.67
N LYS A 422 19.06 0.54 -13.52
CA LYS A 422 17.61 0.40 -13.42
C LYS A 422 16.87 1.69 -13.79
N PHE A 423 17.31 2.84 -13.30
CA PHE A 423 16.67 4.13 -13.63
C PHE A 423 16.85 4.47 -15.10
N ILE A 424 18.01 4.21 -15.67
CA ILE A 424 18.25 4.38 -17.10
C ILE A 424 17.29 3.50 -17.91
N ARG A 425 17.09 2.25 -17.51
CA ARG A 425 16.12 1.36 -18.17
C ARG A 425 14.70 1.88 -18.09
N ILE A 426 14.30 2.45 -16.95
CA ILE A 426 12.99 3.09 -16.79
C ILE A 426 12.85 4.26 -17.77
N ILE A 427 13.87 5.12 -17.90
CA ILE A 427 13.89 6.25 -18.84
C ILE A 427 13.70 5.77 -20.29
N PHE A 428 14.39 4.71 -20.71
CA PHE A 428 14.19 4.12 -22.03
C PHE A 428 12.76 3.63 -22.24
N ASN A 429 12.17 2.98 -21.25
CA ASN A 429 10.79 2.51 -21.33
C ASN A 429 9.82 3.70 -21.46
N ILE A 430 10.06 4.80 -20.74
CA ILE A 430 9.27 6.03 -20.87
C ILE A 430 9.35 6.58 -22.28
N PHE A 431 10.55 6.69 -22.84
CA PHE A 431 10.75 7.22 -24.21
C PHE A 431 10.07 6.36 -25.28
N LYS A 432 9.99 5.06 -25.07
CA LYS A 432 9.32 4.13 -25.98
C LYS A 432 7.80 4.21 -25.91
N THR A 433 7.25 4.67 -24.79
CA THR A 433 5.81 4.68 -24.53
C THR A 433 5.16 5.88 -25.22
N LYS A 434 4.04 5.66 -25.93
CA LYS A 434 3.27 6.72 -26.60
C LYS A 434 2.12 7.27 -25.75
N GLY A 435 1.84 6.66 -24.62
CA GLY A 435 0.72 7.00 -23.74
C GLY A 435 1.15 7.52 -22.38
N THR A 436 0.21 7.60 -21.45
CA THR A 436 0.46 8.00 -20.07
C THR A 436 1.34 6.97 -19.38
N VAL A 437 2.34 7.44 -18.65
CA VAL A 437 3.25 6.61 -17.87
C VAL A 437 3.06 6.87 -16.40
N MET A 438 2.95 5.79 -15.61
CA MET A 438 2.96 5.85 -14.17
C MET A 438 4.19 5.10 -13.64
N ILE A 439 4.96 5.76 -12.80
CA ILE A 439 6.13 5.17 -12.15
C ILE A 439 5.80 4.96 -10.68
N TYR A 440 6.06 3.75 -10.17
CA TYR A 440 5.90 3.44 -8.76
C TYR A 440 7.25 3.07 -8.15
N SER A 441 7.56 3.66 -7.01
CA SER A 441 8.72 3.34 -6.18
C SER A 441 8.33 3.34 -4.71
N ASN A 442 8.88 2.39 -3.94
CA ASN A 442 8.75 2.37 -2.47
C ASN A 442 9.61 3.45 -1.80
N TYR A 443 10.55 4.01 -2.53
CA TYR A 443 11.48 5.04 -2.07
C TYR A 443 11.24 6.29 -2.89
N VAL A 444 10.81 7.37 -2.25
CA VAL A 444 10.48 8.64 -2.90
C VAL A 444 11.54 9.69 -2.59
N ASN A 445 12.08 9.66 -1.37
CA ASN A 445 13.08 10.59 -0.89
C ASN A 445 14.49 9.96 -0.88
N MET A 446 15.52 10.77 -1.00
CA MET A 446 16.93 10.40 -1.00
C MET A 446 17.29 9.44 -2.15
N GLU A 447 17.51 8.15 -1.90
CA GLU A 447 17.78 7.15 -2.93
C GLU A 447 16.51 6.65 -3.65
N GLY A 448 15.42 7.41 -3.58
CA GLY A 448 14.19 7.17 -4.32
C GLY A 448 14.16 7.83 -5.69
N LEU A 449 13.04 7.65 -6.38
CA LEU A 449 12.76 8.29 -7.68
C LEU A 449 12.35 9.74 -7.50
#